data_0bbaf043fdcce6c8660010d22fd476aa
#
_entry.id   0bbaf043fdcce6c8660010d22fd476aa
#
_cell.length_a   1.000
_cell.length_b   1.000
_cell.length_c   1.000
_cell.angle_alpha   90.00
_cell.angle_beta   90.00
_cell.angle_gamma   90.00
#
_symmetry.space_group_name_H-M   'P 1'
#
loop_
_entity.id
_entity.type
_entity.pdbx_description
1 polymer ?
#
loop_
_entity_poly.entity_id
_entity_poly.type
_entity_poly.pdbx_seq_one_letter_code
_entity_poly.pdbx_strand_id
1 'polypeptide(L)'
;MPIYAIENDPAHTSNPETFDGLRNYRLMLEHGAFDGSDGDEGRKFRFSTPSRTVLNFGYGRHACPGRYFASLVLKILFTKLLTEYDFDFLPGSERPKNMLAHEFLFTAPWQRMLIRKKEKANCPF
;
A
#
# COMPACT_ATOMS: atom_id res chain seq x y z
N MET A 1 5.45 -15.90 -10.79
CA MET A 1 5.06 -14.69 -11.54
C MET A 1 5.89 -13.53 -11.01
N PRO A 2 6.62 -12.76 -11.81
CA PRO A 2 7.57 -11.74 -11.33
C PRO A 2 6.85 -10.46 -10.88
N ILE A 3 6.03 -10.55 -9.84
CA ILE A 3 5.18 -9.47 -9.32
C ILE A 3 6.03 -8.24 -8.99
N TYR A 4 7.11 -8.43 -8.26
CA TYR A 4 8.01 -7.33 -7.88
C TYR A 4 8.54 -6.55 -9.09
N ALA A 5 8.98 -7.25 -10.14
CA ALA A 5 9.49 -6.60 -11.34
C ALA A 5 8.39 -5.83 -12.09
N ILE A 6 7.18 -6.36 -12.16
CA ILE A 6 6.06 -5.71 -12.84
C ILE A 6 5.61 -4.45 -12.08
N GLU A 7 5.46 -4.54 -10.76
CA GLU A 7 5.00 -3.41 -9.94
C GLU A 7 6.04 -2.29 -9.81
N ASN A 8 7.32 -2.62 -9.99
CA ASN A 8 8.44 -1.67 -9.95
C ASN A 8 8.97 -1.30 -11.34
N ASP A 9 8.24 -1.60 -12.40
CA ASP A 9 8.62 -1.19 -13.76
C ASP A 9 8.38 0.31 -13.94
N PRO A 10 9.43 1.10 -14.28
CA PRO A 10 9.30 2.54 -14.53
C PRO A 10 8.31 2.89 -15.65
N ALA A 11 8.04 1.96 -16.58
CA ALA A 11 7.04 2.16 -17.62
C ALA A 11 5.59 2.28 -17.08
N HIS A 12 5.34 1.77 -15.88
CA HIS A 12 4.01 1.73 -15.27
C HIS A 12 3.93 2.51 -13.95
N THR A 13 5.04 2.61 -13.24
CA THR A 13 5.11 3.25 -11.94
C THR A 13 6.18 4.32 -11.94
N SER A 14 5.80 5.59 -11.82
CA SER A 14 6.77 6.68 -11.72
C SER A 14 7.57 6.58 -10.42
N ASN A 15 8.91 6.69 -10.51
CA ASN A 15 9.83 6.60 -9.38
C ASN A 15 9.56 5.38 -8.46
N PRO A 16 9.63 4.15 -8.99
CA PRO A 16 9.25 2.94 -8.25
C PRO A 16 10.10 2.70 -7.00
N GLU A 17 11.35 3.16 -7.01
CA GLU A 17 12.27 3.05 -5.86
C GLU A 17 11.86 3.92 -4.67
N THR A 18 10.99 4.90 -4.89
CA THR A 18 10.56 5.83 -3.84
C THR A 18 9.19 5.44 -3.31
N PHE A 19 9.11 5.26 -1.99
CA PHE A 19 7.80 5.09 -1.34
C PHE A 19 7.02 6.40 -1.40
N ASP A 20 5.87 6.34 -2.06
CA ASP A 20 4.94 7.45 -2.19
C ASP A 20 3.53 6.99 -1.84
N GLY A 21 3.14 7.21 -0.59
CA GLY A 21 1.83 6.78 -0.06
C GLY A 21 0.63 7.51 -0.69
N LEU A 22 0.85 8.64 -1.36
CA LEU A 22 -0.20 9.44 -1.99
C LEU A 22 -0.24 9.30 -3.52
N ARG A 23 0.57 8.44 -4.10
CA ARG A 23 0.66 8.26 -5.56
C ARG A 23 -0.71 7.99 -6.18
N ASN A 24 -1.40 6.98 -5.71
CA ASN A 24 -2.71 6.61 -6.23
C ASN A 24 -3.78 7.68 -5.95
N TYR A 25 -3.69 8.39 -4.85
CA TYR A 25 -4.58 9.50 -4.53
C TYR A 25 -4.43 10.65 -5.53
N ARG A 26 -3.19 11.03 -5.87
CA ARG A 26 -2.95 12.06 -6.90
C ARG A 26 -3.46 11.63 -8.27
N LEU A 27 -3.23 10.38 -8.66
CA LEU A 27 -3.77 9.84 -9.90
C LEU A 27 -5.30 9.87 -9.93
N MET A 28 -5.95 9.58 -8.81
CA MET A 28 -7.41 9.70 -8.70
C MET A 28 -7.88 11.14 -8.91
N LEU A 29 -7.19 12.12 -8.33
CA LEU A 29 -7.51 13.54 -8.51
C LEU A 29 -7.32 13.99 -9.96
N GLU A 30 -6.22 13.61 -10.60
CA GLU A 30 -5.91 13.94 -11.99
C GLU A 30 -6.96 13.39 -12.97
N HIS A 31 -7.51 12.21 -12.66
CA HIS A 31 -8.56 11.57 -13.48
C HIS A 31 -9.99 11.95 -13.06
N GLY A 32 -10.17 12.95 -12.20
CA GLY A 32 -11.49 13.42 -11.76
C GLY A 32 -12.34 12.37 -11.02
N ALA A 33 -11.69 11.35 -10.47
CA ALA A 33 -12.38 10.18 -9.89
C ALA A 33 -12.80 10.37 -8.42
N PHE A 34 -12.74 11.58 -7.89
CA PHE A 34 -12.94 11.86 -6.46
C PHE A 34 -14.33 12.41 -6.11
N ASP A 35 -15.19 12.66 -7.08
CA ASP A 35 -16.49 13.30 -6.88
C ASP A 35 -17.59 12.37 -6.32
N GLY A 36 -17.22 11.15 -5.92
CA GLY A 36 -18.19 10.16 -5.42
C GLY A 36 -19.00 9.49 -6.52
N SER A 37 -18.87 9.89 -7.77
CA SER A 37 -19.36 9.13 -8.89
C SER A 37 -18.59 7.81 -8.94
N ASP A 38 -19.29 6.71 -8.80
CA ASP A 38 -18.73 5.34 -8.78
C ASP A 38 -18.31 4.92 -10.21
N GLY A 39 -17.78 5.91 -10.96
CA GLY A 39 -17.29 5.75 -12.31
C GLY A 39 -16.14 4.74 -12.34
N ASP A 40 -16.10 3.95 -13.40
CA ASP A 40 -15.14 2.87 -13.61
C ASP A 40 -13.68 3.36 -13.55
N GLU A 41 -13.43 4.63 -13.87
CA GLU A 41 -12.12 5.27 -13.86
C GLU A 41 -11.51 5.36 -12.45
N GLY A 42 -12.27 5.76 -11.43
CA GLY A 42 -11.78 5.86 -10.06
C GLY A 42 -11.47 4.52 -9.41
N ARG A 43 -12.13 3.46 -9.86
CA ARG A 43 -11.90 2.11 -9.34
C ARG A 43 -10.51 1.58 -9.63
N LYS A 44 -9.88 2.00 -10.73
CA LYS A 44 -8.53 1.56 -11.14
C LYS A 44 -7.46 1.82 -10.10
N PHE A 45 -7.62 2.90 -9.32
CA PHE A 45 -6.63 3.34 -8.34
C PHE A 45 -6.89 2.83 -6.93
N ARG A 46 -7.97 2.07 -6.71
CA ARG A 46 -8.27 1.49 -5.39
C ARG A 46 -7.34 0.33 -5.08
N PHE A 47 -6.88 0.24 -3.84
CA PHE A 47 -6.02 -0.86 -3.35
C PHE A 47 -6.60 -2.26 -3.64
N SER A 48 -7.93 -2.41 -3.59
CA SER A 48 -8.61 -3.68 -3.84
C SER A 48 -8.86 -4.01 -5.32
N THR A 49 -8.44 -3.12 -6.26
CA THR A 49 -8.66 -3.34 -7.69
C THR A 49 -7.39 -3.86 -8.34
N PRO A 50 -7.33 -5.16 -8.66
CA PRO A 50 -6.18 -5.72 -9.36
C PRO A 50 -6.18 -5.27 -10.83
N SER A 51 -4.99 -5.04 -11.35
CA SER A 51 -4.76 -4.71 -12.77
C SER A 51 -3.62 -5.56 -13.32
N ARG A 52 -3.25 -5.33 -14.56
CA ARG A 52 -2.08 -5.98 -15.17
C ARG A 52 -0.75 -5.55 -14.53
N THR A 53 -0.75 -4.39 -13.88
CA THR A 53 0.43 -3.77 -13.26
C THR A 53 0.34 -3.71 -11.74
N VAL A 54 -0.81 -4.02 -11.14
CA VAL A 54 -1.03 -4.09 -9.68
C VAL A 54 -1.57 -5.48 -9.34
N LEU A 55 -0.71 -6.31 -8.79
CA LEU A 55 -0.92 -7.75 -8.62
C LEU A 55 -1.04 -8.19 -7.16
N ASN A 56 -1.15 -7.24 -6.22
CA ASN A 56 -1.23 -7.49 -4.78
C ASN A 56 -2.32 -8.51 -4.39
N PHE A 57 -3.39 -8.57 -5.16
CA PHE A 57 -4.49 -9.51 -4.97
C PHE A 57 -4.67 -10.50 -6.15
N GLY A 58 -3.62 -10.72 -6.92
CA GLY A 58 -3.70 -11.52 -8.16
C GLY A 58 -4.43 -10.79 -9.28
N TYR A 59 -4.74 -11.50 -10.37
CA TYR A 59 -5.41 -10.90 -11.53
C TYR A 59 -6.31 -11.92 -12.26
N GLY A 60 -7.37 -11.44 -12.89
CA GLY A 60 -8.30 -12.25 -13.67
C GLY A 60 -8.96 -13.34 -12.81
N ARG A 61 -8.94 -14.59 -13.29
CA ARG A 61 -9.52 -15.76 -12.61
C ARG A 61 -8.88 -16.08 -11.26
N HIS A 62 -7.65 -15.63 -11.06
CA HIS A 62 -6.86 -15.87 -9.85
C HIS A 62 -6.88 -14.67 -8.89
N ALA A 63 -7.74 -13.68 -9.14
CA ALA A 63 -7.92 -12.56 -8.22
C ALA A 63 -8.50 -13.05 -6.89
N CYS A 64 -7.92 -12.58 -5.78
CA CYS A 64 -8.38 -12.93 -4.44
C CYS A 64 -9.85 -12.55 -4.22
N PRO A 65 -10.74 -13.48 -3.88
CA PRO A 65 -12.15 -13.17 -3.65
C PRO A 65 -12.36 -12.32 -2.39
N GLY A 66 -11.47 -12.46 -1.39
CA GLY A 66 -11.52 -11.72 -0.12
C GLY A 66 -10.87 -10.33 -0.15
N ARG A 67 -10.44 -9.82 -1.30
CA ARG A 67 -9.69 -8.55 -1.41
C ARG A 67 -10.42 -7.32 -0.87
N TYR A 68 -11.72 -7.27 -0.99
CA TYR A 68 -12.53 -6.15 -0.46
C TYR A 68 -12.57 -6.18 1.06
N PHE A 69 -12.78 -7.34 1.64
CA PHE A 69 -12.72 -7.55 3.09
C PHE A 69 -11.32 -7.22 3.63
N ALA A 70 -10.28 -7.76 3.01
CA ALA A 70 -8.90 -7.47 3.40
C ALA A 70 -8.58 -5.97 3.32
N SER A 71 -9.01 -5.30 2.25
CA SER A 71 -8.84 -3.86 2.09
C SER A 71 -9.54 -3.06 3.21
N LEU A 72 -10.75 -3.45 3.59
CA LEU A 72 -11.49 -2.81 4.69
C LEU A 72 -10.77 -3.00 6.03
N VAL A 73 -10.39 -4.22 6.36
CA VAL A 73 -9.67 -4.54 7.60
C VAL A 73 -8.36 -3.77 7.69
N LEU A 74 -7.56 -3.76 6.62
CA LEU A 74 -6.31 -3.02 6.58
C LEU A 74 -6.52 -1.52 6.79
N LYS A 75 -7.53 -0.92 6.16
CA LYS A 75 -7.84 0.51 6.35
C LYS A 75 -8.18 0.82 7.81
N ILE A 76 -9.02 0.01 8.45
CA ILE A 76 -9.38 0.19 9.86
C ILE A 76 -8.14 0.07 10.75
N LEU A 77 -7.32 -0.96 10.55
CA LEU A 77 -6.11 -1.19 11.33
C LEU A 77 -5.10 -0.04 11.16
N PHE A 78 -4.82 0.36 9.91
CA PHE A 78 -3.89 1.46 9.65
C PHE A 78 -4.41 2.80 10.17
N THR A 79 -5.70 3.09 10.01
CA THR A 79 -6.29 4.30 10.59
C THR A 79 -6.06 4.32 12.10
N LYS A 80 -6.37 3.23 12.79
CA LYS A 80 -6.16 3.14 14.24
C LYS A 80 -4.68 3.28 14.62
N LEU A 81 -3.80 2.56 13.94
CA LEU A 81 -2.36 2.63 14.20
C LEU A 81 -1.81 4.04 13.99
N LEU A 82 -2.11 4.68 12.88
CA LEU A 82 -1.58 6.00 12.54
C LEU A 82 -2.18 7.14 13.38
N THR A 83 -3.41 6.99 13.85
CA THR A 83 -4.04 7.99 14.72
C THR A 83 -3.61 7.88 16.17
N GLU A 84 -3.41 6.65 16.68
CA GLU A 84 -3.13 6.41 18.10
C GLU A 84 -1.64 6.26 18.43
N TYR A 85 -0.77 5.95 17.44
CA TYR A 85 0.64 5.64 17.69
C TYR A 85 1.58 6.43 16.80
N ASP A 86 2.74 6.77 17.35
CA ASP A 86 3.92 7.21 16.62
C ASP A 86 4.84 6.02 16.38
N PHE A 87 5.47 6.01 15.22
CA PHE A 87 6.42 4.98 14.81
C PHE A 87 7.75 5.61 14.47
N ASP A 88 8.84 4.97 14.89
CA ASP A 88 10.17 5.42 14.55
C ASP A 88 11.09 4.21 14.36
N PHE A 89 12.18 4.40 13.64
CA PHE A 89 13.24 3.40 13.56
C PHE A 89 14.18 3.51 14.74
N LEU A 90 14.83 2.40 15.08
CA LEU A 90 15.90 2.44 16.08
C LEU A 90 17.03 3.36 15.60
N PRO A 91 17.64 4.17 16.49
CA PRO A 91 18.76 5.02 16.14
C PRO A 91 19.86 4.23 15.41
N GLY A 92 20.30 4.75 14.26
CA GLY A 92 21.32 4.10 13.44
C GLY A 92 20.83 2.94 12.56
N SER A 93 19.52 2.62 12.57
CA SER A 93 18.95 1.64 11.64
C SER A 93 18.52 2.30 10.34
N GLU A 94 18.86 1.66 9.23
CA GLU A 94 18.37 2.03 7.91
C GLU A 94 17.00 1.39 7.63
N ARG A 95 16.31 1.87 6.59
CA ARG A 95 15.08 1.24 6.11
C ARG A 95 15.36 -0.22 5.76
N PRO A 96 14.59 -1.17 6.32
CA PRO A 96 14.81 -2.58 6.06
C PRO A 96 14.57 -2.91 4.60
N LYS A 97 15.47 -3.71 4.04
CA LYS A 97 15.32 -4.23 2.67
C LYS A 97 14.51 -5.51 2.72
N ASN A 98 13.59 -5.65 1.79
CA ASN A 98 12.84 -6.88 1.62
C ASN A 98 13.79 -8.01 1.20
N MET A 99 13.50 -9.19 1.65
CA MET A 99 14.24 -10.40 1.31
C MET A 99 13.55 -11.11 0.16
N LEU A 100 14.28 -11.31 -0.94
CA LEU A 100 13.77 -12.05 -2.09
C LEU A 100 14.33 -13.47 -2.04
N ALA A 101 13.45 -14.47 -1.96
CA ALA A 101 13.80 -15.87 -2.05
C ALA A 101 13.00 -16.52 -3.19
N HIS A 102 13.66 -16.86 -4.28
CA HIS A 102 13.04 -17.28 -5.55
C HIS A 102 12.04 -16.23 -6.05
N GLU A 103 10.77 -16.56 -6.09
CA GLU A 103 9.65 -15.69 -6.50
C GLU A 103 8.87 -15.11 -5.31
N PHE A 104 9.31 -15.38 -4.08
CA PHE A 104 8.66 -14.88 -2.87
C PHE A 104 9.39 -13.67 -2.32
N LEU A 105 8.62 -12.63 -2.05
CA LEU A 105 9.08 -11.42 -1.38
C LEU A 105 8.68 -11.48 0.08
N PHE A 106 9.65 -11.48 0.97
CA PHE A 106 9.45 -11.43 2.41
C PHE A 106 9.86 -10.08 2.96
N THR A 107 9.08 -9.57 3.89
CA THR A 107 9.51 -8.42 4.71
C THR A 107 10.67 -8.85 5.61
N ALA A 108 11.53 -7.91 6.02
CA ALA A 108 12.62 -8.19 6.96
C ALA A 108 12.05 -8.61 8.33
N PRO A 109 12.10 -9.90 8.71
CA PRO A 109 11.41 -10.38 9.91
C PRO A 109 12.08 -9.97 11.21
N TRP A 110 13.35 -9.54 11.15
CA TRP A 110 14.12 -9.11 12.32
C TRP A 110 14.12 -7.60 12.56
N GLN A 111 13.42 -6.83 11.70
CA GLN A 111 13.36 -5.40 11.87
C GLN A 111 12.55 -5.03 13.12
N ARG A 112 13.14 -4.22 13.97
CA ARG A 112 12.49 -3.65 15.13
C ARG A 112 12.10 -2.21 14.86
N MET A 113 10.96 -1.81 15.41
CA MET A 113 10.48 -0.42 15.38
C MET A 113 10.18 0.04 16.79
N LEU A 114 10.38 1.33 17.04
CA LEU A 114 9.90 1.97 18.25
C LEU A 114 8.45 2.37 18.03
N ILE A 115 7.59 2.04 18.98
CA ILE A 115 6.17 2.38 18.94
C ILE A 115 5.84 3.12 20.23
N ARG A 116 5.26 4.31 20.10
CA ARG A 116 4.80 5.12 21.23
C ARG A 116 3.33 5.45 21.07
N LYS A 117 2.52 5.21 22.09
CA LYS A 117 1.12 5.64 22.10
C LYS A 117 1.05 7.15 22.26
N LYS A 118 0.27 7.82 21.41
CA LYS A 118 0.02 9.27 21.49
C LYS A 118 -0.83 9.58 22.71
N GLU A 119 -0.50 10.67 23.41
CA GLU A 119 -1.29 11.12 24.56
C GLU A 119 -2.68 11.63 24.15
N LYS A 120 -2.78 12.24 22.97
CA LYS A 120 -4.05 12.61 22.33
C LYS A 120 -4.12 12.03 20.95
N ALA A 121 -5.12 11.20 20.73
CA ALA A 121 -5.44 10.72 19.38
C ALA A 121 -6.06 11.87 18.60
N ASN A 122 -5.30 12.45 17.67
CA ASN A 122 -5.85 13.42 16.71
C ASN A 122 -6.32 12.66 15.48
N CYS A 123 -7.64 12.56 15.34
CA CYS A 123 -8.22 12.16 14.07
C CYS A 123 -8.12 13.37 13.13
N PRO A 124 -7.45 13.25 11.96
CA PRO A 124 -7.31 14.37 11.02
C PRO A 124 -8.59 14.67 10.21
N PHE A 125 -9.69 13.95 10.49
CA PHE A 125 -10.99 14.10 9.83
C PHE A 125 -12.09 14.44 10.82
#